data_a3c8e549e77cc27d80bbd9a78fb7cb27
#
_entry.id   a3c8e549e77cc27d80bbd9a78fb7cb27
#
_cell.length_a   1.000
_cell.length_b   1.000
_cell.length_c   1.000
_cell.angle_alpha   90.00
_cell.angle_beta   90.00
_cell.angle_gamma   90.00
#
_symmetry.space_group_name_H-M   'P 1'
#
loop_
_entity.id
_entity.type
_entity.pdbx_description
1 polymer ?
#
loop_
_entity_poly.entity_id
_entity_poly.type
_entity_poly.pdbx_seq_one_letter_code
_entity_poly.pdbx_strand_id
1 'polypeptide(L)'
;ETFWYSEERMNLIEELKNYCDINNPVGALMLSGEWGCGKTYLIKTKFIPSVKDTYVFVCISLFGIDSLDKLRVEVKKKWLEKASEFDSLNGTKVSRVADSCRRIFDTIKDRLPENWQKKGEVVSSIMDLINFMPISNRMFEKKVILVFDDLERTNISCTDLLGCINDYCENQGFNTIIVANEEKIKDRSDNELSYREIKEKIVQRVIPFVPDYEEVVSNSIELMSCGIEYKGLLRKNEKLLVKILSGDFNDNAIIEQYKAKNYKLGSNKEREEYQKEEEELRKLLAQRPHNIRSFKCAIQDFERVYNKLVKEDIQDCSNWLLSFICLMMTNKAGLLQKITRYGHLFWYLNVEKLYPELF
;
A
#
# COMPACT_ATOMS: atom_id res chain seq x y z
N GLU A 1 24.43 8.80 2.50
CA GLU A 1 23.20 8.18 1.91
C GLU A 1 21.98 8.36 2.85
N THR A 2 22.10 8.15 4.15
CA THR A 2 21.00 8.33 5.13
C THR A 2 20.47 9.76 5.19
N PHE A 3 21.28 10.76 4.88
CA PHE A 3 20.89 12.17 4.92
C PHE A 3 19.95 12.55 3.76
N TRP A 4 20.16 12.00 2.57
CA TRP A 4 19.32 12.24 1.39
C TRP A 4 17.90 11.66 1.55
N TYR A 5 17.78 10.45 2.12
CA TYR A 5 16.49 9.81 2.37
C TYR A 5 15.62 10.58 3.41
N SER A 6 16.25 11.22 4.39
CA SER A 6 15.52 12.03 5.38
C SER A 6 15.01 13.36 4.78
N GLU A 7 15.77 13.96 3.84
CA GLU A 7 15.37 15.16 3.11
C GLU A 7 14.22 14.86 2.14
N GLU A 8 14.27 13.75 1.39
CA GLU A 8 13.18 13.35 0.49
C GLU A 8 11.87 13.07 1.23
N ARG A 9 11.91 12.54 2.44
CA ARG A 9 10.73 12.32 3.27
C ARG A 9 10.16 13.58 3.88
N MET A 10 11.01 14.48 4.34
CA MET A 10 10.55 15.81 4.78
C MET A 10 9.91 16.52 3.61
N ASN A 11 10.49 16.39 2.42
CA ASN A 11 9.93 16.92 1.20
C ASN A 11 8.55 16.28 0.87
N LEU A 12 8.37 14.97 1.05
CA LEU A 12 7.08 14.29 0.80
C LEU A 12 5.96 14.78 1.74
N ILE A 13 6.23 14.88 3.05
CA ILE A 13 5.23 15.38 4.01
C ILE A 13 4.91 16.84 3.72
N GLU A 14 5.91 17.64 3.37
CA GLU A 14 5.75 19.04 2.99
C GLU A 14 4.95 19.17 1.68
N GLU A 15 5.23 18.34 0.68
CA GLU A 15 4.47 18.29 -0.58
C GLU A 15 3.00 17.94 -0.35
N LEU A 16 2.72 16.95 0.51
CA LEU A 16 1.36 16.59 0.90
C LEU A 16 0.66 17.76 1.62
N LYS A 17 1.37 18.46 2.49
CA LYS A 17 0.86 19.62 3.20
C LYS A 17 0.60 20.78 2.24
N ASN A 18 1.55 21.10 1.37
CA ASN A 18 1.42 22.14 0.35
C ASN A 18 0.19 21.90 -0.53
N TYR A 19 -0.07 20.63 -0.91
CA TYR A 19 -1.28 20.30 -1.64
C TYR A 19 -2.55 20.54 -0.81
N CYS A 20 -2.55 20.20 0.48
CA CYS A 20 -3.70 20.47 1.36
C CYS A 20 -3.97 21.97 1.53
N ASP A 21 -2.96 22.82 1.43
CA ASP A 21 -3.09 24.27 1.54
C ASP A 21 -3.73 24.93 0.30
N ILE A 22 -3.70 24.27 -0.86
CA ILE A 22 -4.26 24.81 -2.11
C ILE A 22 -5.77 25.06 -1.92
N ASN A 23 -6.20 26.29 -2.18
CA ASN A 23 -7.62 26.59 -2.30
C ASN A 23 -8.09 26.30 -3.73
N ASN A 24 -9.19 25.55 -3.87
CA ASN A 24 -9.74 25.14 -5.16
C ASN A 24 -8.70 24.36 -6.00
N PRO A 25 -8.39 23.11 -5.63
CA PRO A 25 -7.43 22.30 -6.36
C PRO A 25 -7.96 22.01 -7.78
N VAL A 26 -7.07 22.05 -8.75
CA VAL A 26 -7.40 21.73 -10.17
C VAL A 26 -7.58 20.22 -10.36
N GLY A 27 -7.04 19.40 -9.46
CA GLY A 27 -7.13 17.95 -9.52
C GLY A 27 -6.60 17.30 -8.25
N ALA A 28 -6.65 15.96 -8.20
CA ALA A 28 -6.19 15.16 -7.08
C ALA A 28 -4.65 15.04 -7.05
N LEU A 29 -4.09 14.83 -5.85
CA LEU A 29 -2.70 14.40 -5.69
C LEU A 29 -2.66 12.88 -5.54
N MET A 30 -1.81 12.20 -6.30
CA MET A 30 -1.65 10.74 -6.22
C MET A 30 -0.33 10.38 -5.55
N LEU A 31 -0.41 9.61 -4.46
CA LEU A 31 0.71 8.93 -3.83
C LEU A 31 0.81 7.51 -4.41
N SER A 32 1.78 7.30 -5.30
CA SER A 32 1.95 6.03 -6.02
C SER A 32 3.11 5.22 -5.45
N GLY A 33 2.96 3.91 -5.36
CA GLY A 33 4.01 2.99 -4.94
C GLY A 33 3.51 1.55 -4.87
N GLU A 34 4.39 0.61 -4.68
CA GLU A 34 4.08 -0.82 -4.66
C GLU A 34 3.13 -1.24 -3.52
N TRP A 35 2.53 -2.41 -3.67
CA TRP A 35 1.71 -2.98 -2.61
C TRP A 35 2.56 -3.35 -1.38
N GLY A 36 2.07 -2.91 -0.22
CA GLY A 36 2.72 -3.21 1.05
C GLY A 36 3.98 -2.40 1.34
N CYS A 37 4.30 -1.38 0.53
CA CYS A 37 5.43 -0.48 0.79
C CYS A 37 5.18 0.53 1.93
N GLY A 38 3.94 0.64 2.47
CA GLY A 38 3.64 1.47 3.63
C GLY A 38 3.00 2.83 3.33
N LYS A 39 2.47 3.09 2.13
CA LYS A 39 1.76 4.34 1.78
C LYS A 39 0.67 4.72 2.78
N THR A 40 -0.26 3.80 3.02
CA THR A 40 -1.37 4.00 3.96
C THR A 40 -0.87 4.23 5.39
N TYR A 41 0.20 3.55 5.78
CA TYR A 41 0.84 3.75 7.08
C TYR A 41 1.40 5.17 7.20
N LEU A 42 2.14 5.65 6.20
CA LEU A 42 2.65 7.03 6.17
C LEU A 42 1.52 8.04 6.35
N ILE A 43 0.46 7.93 5.54
CA ILE A 43 -0.69 8.84 5.60
C ILE A 43 -1.32 8.83 6.99
N LYS A 44 -1.67 7.65 7.51
CA LYS A 44 -2.45 7.52 8.76
C LYS A 44 -1.65 7.80 10.02
N THR A 45 -0.36 7.43 10.05
CA THR A 45 0.43 7.46 11.29
C THR A 45 1.45 8.59 11.38
N LYS A 46 1.86 9.15 10.23
CA LYS A 46 2.82 10.26 10.21
C LYS A 46 2.20 11.55 9.70
N PHE A 47 1.59 11.53 8.51
CA PHE A 47 1.08 12.75 7.87
C PHE A 47 -0.16 13.31 8.58
N ILE A 48 -1.25 12.54 8.70
CA ILE A 48 -2.48 13.03 9.34
C ILE A 48 -2.24 13.56 10.76
N PRO A 49 -1.49 12.86 11.65
CA PRO A 49 -1.21 13.38 12.98
C PRO A 49 -0.43 14.70 12.99
N SER A 50 0.45 14.93 12.01
CA SER A 50 1.25 16.16 11.93
C SER A 50 0.47 17.40 11.54
N VAL A 51 -0.73 17.24 10.92
CA VAL A 51 -1.55 18.36 10.40
C VAL A 51 -3.01 18.32 10.89
N LYS A 52 -3.33 17.47 11.88
CA LYS A 52 -4.69 17.28 12.44
C LYS A 52 -5.33 18.53 13.02
N ASP A 53 -4.51 19.51 13.43
CA ASP A 53 -4.99 20.76 13.99
C ASP A 53 -5.52 21.73 12.92
N THR A 54 -5.09 21.54 11.66
CA THR A 54 -5.45 22.40 10.52
C THR A 54 -6.50 21.77 9.63
N TYR A 55 -6.47 20.43 9.45
CA TYR A 55 -7.33 19.71 8.49
C TYR A 55 -8.13 18.59 9.14
N VAL A 56 -9.24 18.24 8.49
CA VAL A 56 -10.02 17.04 8.78
C VAL A 56 -9.86 16.06 7.63
N PHE A 57 -9.44 14.84 7.92
CA PHE A 57 -9.24 13.81 6.90
C PHE A 57 -10.38 12.80 6.91
N VAL A 58 -11.00 12.61 5.75
CA VAL A 58 -11.99 11.56 5.49
C VAL A 58 -11.33 10.50 4.62
N CYS A 59 -10.99 9.36 5.24
CA CYS A 59 -10.29 8.26 4.58
C CYS A 59 -11.27 7.19 4.12
N ILE A 60 -11.26 6.89 2.83
CA ILE A 60 -12.12 5.92 2.16
C ILE A 60 -11.23 4.82 1.57
N SER A 61 -11.42 3.57 1.98
CA SER A 61 -10.81 2.42 1.28
C SER A 61 -11.75 1.99 0.16
N LEU A 62 -11.20 1.90 -1.05
CA LEU A 62 -11.94 1.45 -2.23
C LEU A 62 -11.98 -0.07 -2.36
N PHE A 63 -11.30 -0.79 -1.47
CA PHE A 63 -11.32 -2.24 -1.44
C PHE A 63 -12.73 -2.76 -1.17
N GLY A 64 -13.25 -3.55 -2.10
CA GLY A 64 -14.60 -4.16 -2.00
C GLY A 64 -15.76 -3.23 -2.41
N ILE A 65 -15.46 -2.01 -2.88
CA ILE A 65 -16.47 -1.13 -3.49
C ILE A 65 -16.59 -1.50 -4.98
N ASP A 66 -17.80 -1.79 -5.44
CA ASP A 66 -18.10 -2.31 -6.77
C ASP A 66 -18.97 -1.39 -7.63
N SER A 67 -19.45 -0.26 -7.06
CA SER A 67 -20.29 0.70 -7.79
C SER A 67 -20.08 2.13 -7.30
N LEU A 68 -20.33 3.12 -8.19
CA LEU A 68 -20.22 4.54 -7.86
C LEU A 68 -21.22 4.96 -6.78
N ASP A 69 -22.40 4.35 -6.73
CA ASP A 69 -23.40 4.66 -5.71
C ASP A 69 -22.93 4.23 -4.33
N LYS A 70 -22.35 3.03 -4.21
CA LYS A 70 -21.73 2.57 -2.96
C LYS A 70 -20.55 3.48 -2.56
N LEU A 71 -19.75 3.93 -3.52
CA LEU A 71 -18.66 4.86 -3.27
C LEU A 71 -19.19 6.19 -2.69
N ARG A 72 -20.20 6.79 -3.33
CA ARG A 72 -20.80 8.05 -2.87
C ARG A 72 -21.38 7.91 -1.46
N VAL A 73 -22.06 6.81 -1.20
CA VAL A 73 -22.60 6.50 0.14
C VAL A 73 -21.47 6.35 1.17
N GLU A 74 -20.40 5.63 0.85
CA GLU A 74 -19.28 5.43 1.79
C GLU A 74 -18.54 6.75 2.08
N VAL A 75 -18.33 7.62 1.08
CA VAL A 75 -17.77 8.97 1.29
C VAL A 75 -18.61 9.77 2.27
N LYS A 76 -19.93 9.82 2.06
CA LYS A 76 -20.86 10.55 2.93
C LYS A 76 -20.92 9.98 4.34
N LYS A 77 -20.95 8.65 4.45
CA LYS A 77 -20.91 7.95 5.73
C LYS A 77 -19.64 8.29 6.51
N LYS A 78 -18.47 8.20 5.87
CA LYS A 78 -17.19 8.55 6.51
C LYS A 78 -17.10 10.03 6.88
N TRP A 79 -17.67 10.90 6.07
CA TRP A 79 -17.76 12.33 6.39
C TRP A 79 -18.61 12.56 7.65
N LEU A 80 -19.77 11.90 7.76
CA LEU A 80 -20.66 11.98 8.93
C LEU A 80 -20.02 11.39 10.19
N GLU A 81 -19.32 10.24 10.08
CA GLU A 81 -18.57 9.66 11.17
C GLU A 81 -17.56 10.67 11.74
N LYS A 82 -16.81 11.36 10.86
CA LYS A 82 -15.87 12.40 11.27
C LYS A 82 -16.55 13.61 11.90
N ALA A 83 -17.66 14.06 11.36
CA ALA A 83 -18.42 15.16 11.95
C ALA A 83 -18.90 14.82 13.38
N SER A 84 -19.36 13.59 13.63
CA SER A 84 -19.81 13.13 14.94
C SER A 84 -18.66 12.98 15.96
N GLU A 85 -17.47 12.54 15.52
CA GLU A 85 -16.29 12.47 16.38
C GLU A 85 -15.87 13.85 16.91
N PHE A 86 -15.87 14.87 16.05
CA PHE A 86 -15.55 16.25 16.44
C PHE A 86 -16.53 16.85 17.43
N ASP A 87 -17.81 16.53 17.27
CA ASP A 87 -18.86 17.02 18.14
C ASP A 87 -18.74 16.47 19.57
N SER A 88 -18.40 15.20 19.69
CA SER A 88 -18.19 14.54 20.99
C SER A 88 -16.98 15.09 21.76
N LEU A 89 -15.94 15.58 21.05
CA LEU A 89 -14.70 16.07 21.65
C LEU A 89 -14.77 17.53 22.10
N ASN A 90 -15.54 18.38 21.41
CA ASN A 90 -15.51 19.84 21.63
C ASN A 90 -16.70 20.41 22.43
N GLY A 91 -17.71 19.59 22.73
CA GLY A 91 -18.90 20.06 23.52
C GLY A 91 -19.64 21.26 22.93
N THR A 92 -19.33 21.65 21.67
CA THR A 92 -19.92 22.77 20.97
C THR A 92 -21.20 22.37 20.27
N LYS A 93 -22.25 23.18 20.41
CA LYS A 93 -23.53 22.98 19.69
C LYS A 93 -23.26 22.99 18.17
N VAL A 94 -23.28 21.82 17.59
CA VAL A 94 -23.09 21.60 16.14
C VAL A 94 -24.14 22.40 15.37
N SER A 95 -23.73 22.90 14.21
CA SER A 95 -24.62 23.58 13.27
C SER A 95 -25.84 22.72 12.97
N ARG A 96 -27.00 23.35 12.72
CA ARG A 96 -28.29 22.69 12.43
C ARG A 96 -28.22 21.53 11.41
N VAL A 97 -27.22 21.52 10.55
CA VAL A 97 -27.00 20.45 9.56
C VAL A 97 -26.45 19.19 10.22
N ALA A 98 -25.48 19.31 11.12
CA ALA A 98 -24.91 18.16 11.83
C ALA A 98 -25.92 17.57 12.84
N ASP A 99 -26.73 18.42 13.52
CA ASP A 99 -27.83 17.94 14.37
C ASP A 99 -28.89 17.21 13.56
N SER A 100 -29.23 17.67 12.39
CA SER A 100 -30.16 16.98 11.48
C SER A 100 -29.57 15.66 11.00
N CYS A 101 -28.31 15.64 10.61
CA CYS A 101 -27.59 14.41 10.22
C CYS A 101 -27.49 13.41 11.38
N ARG A 102 -27.20 13.89 12.59
CA ARG A 102 -27.12 13.06 13.79
C ARG A 102 -28.49 12.45 14.15
N ARG A 103 -29.54 13.24 14.14
CA ARG A 103 -30.91 12.77 14.38
C ARG A 103 -31.34 11.73 13.35
N ILE A 104 -31.00 11.95 12.09
CA ILE A 104 -31.25 10.99 11.02
C ILE A 104 -30.44 9.71 11.25
N PHE A 105 -29.15 9.83 11.59
CA PHE A 105 -28.28 8.69 11.86
C PHE A 105 -28.73 7.92 13.12
N ASP A 106 -29.06 8.61 14.21
CA ASP A 106 -29.58 8.01 15.45
C ASP A 106 -30.95 7.35 15.21
N THR A 107 -31.82 8.01 14.45
CA THR A 107 -33.15 7.45 14.09
C THR A 107 -33.01 6.20 13.21
N ILE A 108 -32.01 6.18 12.33
CA ILE A 108 -31.70 5.04 11.48
C ILE A 108 -31.07 3.92 12.30
N LYS A 109 -30.10 4.22 13.15
CA LYS A 109 -29.43 3.25 14.03
C LYS A 109 -30.40 2.54 14.95
N ASP A 110 -31.35 3.27 15.54
CA ASP A 110 -32.35 2.71 16.46
C ASP A 110 -33.48 1.94 15.75
N ARG A 111 -33.69 2.17 14.46
CA ARG A 111 -34.71 1.48 13.65
C ARG A 111 -34.20 0.33 12.81
N LEU A 112 -32.88 0.09 12.80
CA LEU A 112 -32.30 -1.03 12.07
C LEU A 112 -32.37 -2.31 12.90
N PRO A 113 -33.16 -3.30 12.47
CA PRO A 113 -33.15 -4.63 13.11
C PRO A 113 -31.82 -5.30 12.90
N GLU A 114 -31.35 -6.10 13.86
CA GLU A 114 -30.10 -6.87 13.78
C GLU A 114 -29.97 -7.80 12.53
N ASN A 115 -31.05 -7.94 11.76
CA ASN A 115 -31.16 -8.76 10.55
C ASN A 115 -31.38 -7.90 9.28
N TRP A 116 -30.35 -7.21 8.83
CA TRP A 116 -30.35 -6.34 7.64
C TRP A 116 -30.67 -7.02 6.30
N GLN A 117 -30.64 -8.31 6.24
CA GLN A 117 -30.74 -9.06 4.97
C GLN A 117 -32.17 -9.25 4.43
N LYS A 118 -33.22 -8.80 5.11
CA LYS A 118 -34.59 -9.18 4.72
C LYS A 118 -35.58 -8.08 4.32
N LYS A 119 -35.20 -6.79 4.26
CA LYS A 119 -36.13 -5.72 3.83
C LYS A 119 -35.46 -4.73 2.85
N GLY A 120 -35.47 -5.07 1.58
CA GLY A 120 -34.93 -4.24 0.50
C GLY A 120 -35.48 -2.81 0.40
N GLU A 121 -36.75 -2.58 0.77
CA GLU A 121 -37.38 -1.25 0.67
C GLU A 121 -36.90 -0.25 1.72
N VAL A 122 -36.55 -0.70 2.93
CA VAL A 122 -36.04 0.19 3.99
C VAL A 122 -34.60 0.59 3.70
N VAL A 123 -33.84 -0.32 3.10
CA VAL A 123 -32.43 -0.06 2.71
C VAL A 123 -32.38 0.95 1.58
N SER A 124 -33.26 0.89 0.59
CA SER A 124 -33.33 1.87 -0.49
C SER A 124 -33.64 3.27 0.04
N SER A 125 -34.62 3.40 0.94
CA SER A 125 -35.01 4.71 1.52
C SER A 125 -33.88 5.35 2.32
N ILE A 126 -33.05 4.55 3.01
CA ILE A 126 -31.89 5.05 3.77
C ILE A 126 -30.77 5.47 2.83
N MET A 127 -30.50 4.67 1.80
CA MET A 127 -29.52 4.98 0.75
C MET A 127 -29.91 6.27 0.02
N ASP A 128 -31.20 6.43 -0.31
CA ASP A 128 -31.71 7.64 -0.92
C ASP A 128 -31.53 8.86 -0.01
N LEU A 129 -31.82 8.71 1.28
CA LEU A 129 -31.64 9.80 2.25
C LEU A 129 -30.17 10.23 2.37
N ILE A 130 -29.23 9.28 2.45
CA ILE A 130 -27.79 9.55 2.47
C ILE A 130 -27.36 10.20 1.14
N ASN A 131 -27.92 9.76 0.02
CA ASN A 131 -27.60 10.31 -1.30
C ASN A 131 -28.03 11.77 -1.46
N PHE A 132 -29.11 12.20 -0.80
CA PHE A 132 -29.56 13.60 -0.81
C PHE A 132 -28.81 14.52 0.17
N MET A 133 -28.00 13.96 1.09
CA MET A 133 -27.27 14.79 2.06
C MET A 133 -26.10 15.51 1.41
N PRO A 134 -26.04 16.84 1.49
CA PRO A 134 -24.86 17.57 1.05
C PRO A 134 -23.72 17.37 2.04
N ILE A 135 -22.51 17.15 1.51
CA ILE A 135 -21.27 17.23 2.29
C ILE A 135 -20.54 18.51 1.95
N SER A 136 -19.76 19.03 2.92
CA SER A 136 -19.01 20.27 2.75
C SER A 136 -17.52 20.01 2.77
N ASN A 137 -16.76 20.75 1.95
CA ASN A 137 -15.32 20.76 1.96
C ASN A 137 -14.73 21.49 3.19
N ARG A 138 -15.60 21.97 4.10
CA ARG A 138 -15.23 22.51 5.40
C ARG A 138 -16.04 21.86 6.51
N MET A 139 -15.36 21.58 7.63
CA MET A 139 -15.94 21.02 8.83
C MET A 139 -15.31 21.70 10.05
N PHE A 140 -16.13 22.34 10.92
CA PHE A 140 -15.64 23.07 12.09
C PHE A 140 -14.51 24.08 11.74
N GLU A 141 -14.74 24.89 10.73
CA GLU A 141 -13.78 25.86 10.18
C GLU A 141 -12.51 25.27 9.55
N LYS A 142 -12.28 23.95 9.70
CA LYS A 142 -11.17 23.26 9.09
C LYS A 142 -11.52 22.78 7.68
N LYS A 143 -10.52 22.76 6.81
CA LYS A 143 -10.66 22.19 5.47
C LYS A 143 -10.73 20.66 5.56
N VAL A 144 -11.65 20.06 4.80
CA VAL A 144 -11.81 18.61 4.69
C VAL A 144 -10.97 18.11 3.52
N ILE A 145 -10.15 17.10 3.79
CA ILE A 145 -9.32 16.42 2.80
C ILE A 145 -9.88 15.00 2.61
N LEU A 146 -10.22 14.63 1.38
CA LEU A 146 -10.60 13.27 1.05
C LEU A 146 -9.35 12.44 0.74
N VAL A 147 -9.29 11.23 1.26
CA VAL A 147 -8.22 10.27 0.98
C VAL A 147 -8.85 8.98 0.45
N PHE A 148 -8.61 8.69 -0.83
CA PHE A 148 -9.03 7.44 -1.48
C PHE A 148 -7.86 6.46 -1.50
N ASP A 149 -8.00 5.34 -0.79
CA ASP A 149 -6.98 4.31 -0.65
C ASP A 149 -7.36 3.04 -1.40
N ASP A 150 -6.37 2.27 -1.87
CA ASP A 150 -6.56 1.02 -2.61
C ASP A 150 -7.33 1.18 -3.94
N LEU A 151 -7.06 2.25 -4.71
CA LEU A 151 -7.77 2.55 -5.96
C LEU A 151 -7.69 1.40 -6.96
N GLU A 152 -6.59 0.70 -7.03
CA GLU A 152 -6.39 -0.46 -7.89
C GLU A 152 -7.16 -1.72 -7.47
N ARG A 153 -7.83 -1.71 -6.30
CA ARG A 153 -8.54 -2.88 -5.74
C ARG A 153 -10.06 -2.85 -5.88
N THR A 154 -10.60 -1.78 -6.44
CA THR A 154 -12.03 -1.67 -6.73
C THR A 154 -12.42 -2.40 -8.01
N ASN A 155 -13.68 -2.80 -8.14
CA ASN A 155 -14.23 -3.37 -9.38
C ASN A 155 -14.85 -2.29 -10.30
N ILE A 156 -14.86 -1.03 -9.88
CA ILE A 156 -15.34 0.09 -10.72
C ILE A 156 -14.32 0.32 -11.85
N SER A 157 -14.79 0.68 -13.02
CA SER A 157 -13.89 1.06 -14.12
C SER A 157 -13.03 2.26 -13.71
N CYS A 158 -11.77 2.28 -14.14
CA CYS A 158 -10.84 3.34 -13.77
C CYS A 158 -11.36 4.71 -14.23
N THR A 159 -11.97 4.77 -15.40
CA THR A 159 -12.58 5.96 -15.99
C THR A 159 -13.69 6.53 -15.09
N ASP A 160 -14.65 5.68 -14.73
CA ASP A 160 -15.79 6.10 -13.91
C ASP A 160 -15.35 6.52 -12.50
N LEU A 161 -14.40 5.78 -11.93
CA LEU A 161 -13.85 6.06 -10.61
C LEU A 161 -13.12 7.39 -10.56
N LEU A 162 -12.21 7.63 -11.50
CA LEU A 162 -11.47 8.90 -11.59
C LEU A 162 -12.41 10.06 -11.91
N GLY A 163 -13.42 9.85 -12.76
CA GLY A 163 -14.47 10.84 -13.03
C GLY A 163 -15.24 11.22 -11.74
N CYS A 164 -15.60 10.24 -10.92
CA CYS A 164 -16.24 10.49 -9.63
C CYS A 164 -15.33 11.24 -8.65
N ILE A 165 -14.04 10.90 -8.60
CA ILE A 165 -13.04 11.61 -7.78
C ILE A 165 -12.88 13.05 -8.25
N ASN A 166 -12.86 13.28 -9.58
CA ASN A 166 -12.79 14.61 -10.15
C ASN A 166 -13.97 15.49 -9.75
N ASP A 167 -15.17 14.92 -9.68
CA ASP A 167 -16.36 15.65 -9.24
C ASP A 167 -16.17 16.21 -7.81
N TYR A 168 -15.58 15.45 -6.90
CA TYR A 168 -15.23 15.95 -5.56
C TYR A 168 -14.18 17.06 -5.61
N CYS A 169 -13.16 16.96 -6.49
CA CYS A 169 -12.12 17.99 -6.60
C CYS A 169 -12.64 19.25 -7.25
N GLU A 170 -13.15 19.15 -8.47
CA GLU A 170 -13.43 20.29 -9.35
C GLU A 170 -14.77 20.97 -9.01
N ASN A 171 -15.83 20.18 -8.82
CA ASN A 171 -17.18 20.71 -8.62
C ASN A 171 -17.47 21.01 -7.13
N GLN A 172 -16.97 20.17 -6.22
CA GLN A 172 -17.25 20.30 -4.79
C GLN A 172 -16.09 20.93 -4.01
N GLY A 173 -14.94 21.18 -4.65
CA GLY A 173 -13.78 21.88 -4.09
C GLY A 173 -13.05 21.14 -2.96
N PHE A 174 -13.11 19.81 -2.93
CA PHE A 174 -12.34 19.00 -1.97
C PHE A 174 -10.90 18.81 -2.42
N ASN A 175 -9.94 19.09 -1.55
CA ASN A 175 -8.59 18.55 -1.76
C ASN A 175 -8.64 17.03 -1.61
N THR A 176 -8.12 16.29 -2.59
CA THR A 176 -8.25 14.86 -2.66
C THR A 176 -6.89 14.19 -2.87
N ILE A 177 -6.55 13.27 -1.98
CA ILE A 177 -5.34 12.45 -2.06
C ILE A 177 -5.74 11.04 -2.49
N ILE A 178 -5.13 10.53 -3.55
CA ILE A 178 -5.28 9.16 -4.02
C ILE A 178 -4.05 8.37 -3.58
N VAL A 179 -4.26 7.23 -2.93
CA VAL A 179 -3.20 6.30 -2.53
C VAL A 179 -3.36 5.03 -3.34
N ALA A 180 -2.41 4.73 -4.22
CA ALA A 180 -2.57 3.64 -5.17
C ALA A 180 -1.24 2.98 -5.57
N ASN A 181 -1.34 1.80 -6.18
CA ASN A 181 -0.30 1.22 -7.02
C ASN A 181 -0.64 1.49 -8.48
N GLU A 182 -0.02 2.52 -9.07
CA GLU A 182 -0.35 2.96 -10.41
C GLU A 182 -0.10 1.90 -11.49
N GLU A 183 0.93 1.08 -11.33
CA GLU A 183 1.23 0.03 -12.30
C GLU A 183 0.14 -1.03 -12.35
N LYS A 184 -0.43 -1.38 -11.19
CA LYS A 184 -1.56 -2.30 -11.12
C LYS A 184 -2.86 -1.71 -11.66
N ILE A 185 -2.99 -0.40 -11.70
CA ILE A 185 -4.10 0.27 -12.38
C ILE A 185 -3.95 0.13 -13.90
N LYS A 186 -2.74 0.34 -14.44
CA LYS A 186 -2.44 0.17 -15.86
C LYS A 186 -2.70 -1.26 -16.33
N ASP A 187 -2.26 -2.26 -15.57
CA ASP A 187 -2.48 -3.68 -15.87
C ASP A 187 -3.96 -4.05 -16.01
N ARG A 188 -4.86 -3.31 -15.37
CA ARG A 188 -6.31 -3.56 -15.35
C ARG A 188 -7.10 -2.73 -16.35
N SER A 189 -6.49 -1.70 -16.92
CA SER A 189 -7.19 -0.84 -17.88
C SER A 189 -7.21 -1.52 -19.26
N ASP A 190 -8.40 -1.76 -19.79
CA ASP A 190 -8.59 -2.35 -21.13
C ASP A 190 -7.98 -1.48 -22.24
N ASN A 191 -7.68 -0.21 -21.93
CA ASN A 191 -7.03 0.73 -22.83
C ASN A 191 -6.09 1.66 -22.03
N GLU A 192 -4.78 1.43 -22.13
CA GLU A 192 -3.76 2.21 -21.46
C GLU A 192 -3.77 3.70 -21.88
N LEU A 193 -4.08 3.99 -23.13
CA LEU A 193 -4.19 5.36 -23.62
C LEU A 193 -5.31 6.11 -22.91
N SER A 194 -6.48 5.48 -22.77
CA SER A 194 -7.64 6.06 -22.08
C SER A 194 -7.33 6.38 -20.62
N TYR A 195 -6.61 5.50 -19.90
CA TYR A 195 -6.17 5.78 -18.53
C TYR A 195 -5.25 6.99 -18.47
N ARG A 196 -4.28 7.08 -19.38
CA ARG A 196 -3.30 8.16 -19.41
C ARG A 196 -3.94 9.53 -19.60
N GLU A 197 -4.86 9.63 -20.58
CA GLU A 197 -5.59 10.86 -20.90
C GLU A 197 -6.47 11.31 -19.73
N ILE A 198 -7.19 10.38 -19.10
CA ILE A 198 -8.05 10.69 -17.96
C ILE A 198 -7.24 11.09 -16.75
N LYS A 199 -6.15 10.36 -16.48
CA LYS A 199 -5.24 10.69 -15.38
C LYS A 199 -4.64 12.09 -15.53
N GLU A 200 -4.20 12.47 -16.74
CA GLU A 200 -3.63 13.79 -17.00
C GLU A 200 -4.61 14.92 -16.65
N LYS A 201 -5.89 14.72 -16.90
CA LYS A 201 -6.93 15.70 -16.56
C LYS A 201 -7.21 15.76 -15.06
N ILE A 202 -7.21 14.62 -14.38
CA ILE A 202 -7.75 14.50 -13.01
C ILE A 202 -6.66 14.56 -11.96
N VAL A 203 -5.48 14.02 -12.24
CA VAL A 203 -4.37 13.96 -11.30
C VAL A 203 -3.39 15.10 -11.58
N GLN A 204 -3.44 16.11 -10.72
CA GLN A 204 -2.55 17.28 -10.83
C GLN A 204 -1.07 16.91 -10.66
N ARG A 205 -0.77 15.98 -9.76
CA ARG A 205 0.59 15.53 -9.46
C ARG A 205 0.60 14.08 -9.00
N VAL A 206 1.61 13.35 -9.42
CA VAL A 206 1.93 12.02 -8.89
C VAL A 206 3.23 12.11 -8.10
N ILE A 207 3.20 11.63 -6.87
CA ILE A 207 4.39 11.52 -6.01
C ILE A 207 4.72 10.04 -5.86
N PRO A 208 5.90 9.60 -6.31
CA PRO A 208 6.35 8.24 -6.04
C PRO A 208 6.70 8.09 -4.56
N PHE A 209 6.27 6.97 -3.97
CA PHE A 209 6.59 6.65 -2.59
C PHE A 209 7.54 5.47 -2.52
N VAL A 210 8.70 5.71 -1.93
CA VAL A 210 9.68 4.69 -1.56
C VAL A 210 9.82 4.71 -0.04
N PRO A 211 9.67 3.55 0.65
CA PRO A 211 9.85 3.51 2.11
C PRO A 211 11.32 3.63 2.48
N ASP A 212 11.57 4.15 3.68
CA ASP A 212 12.86 4.00 4.33
C ASP A 212 12.94 2.58 4.92
N TYR A 213 13.63 1.72 4.21
CA TYR A 213 13.73 0.33 4.58
C TYR A 213 14.51 0.12 5.88
N GLU A 214 15.48 0.99 6.20
CA GLU A 214 16.23 0.96 7.48
C GLU A 214 15.28 1.23 8.65
N GLU A 215 14.52 2.33 8.58
CA GLU A 215 13.52 2.65 9.60
C GLU A 215 12.45 1.55 9.71
N VAL A 216 11.99 1.00 8.58
CA VAL A 216 10.97 -0.06 8.56
C VAL A 216 11.46 -1.33 9.24
N VAL A 217 12.68 -1.77 8.96
CA VAL A 217 13.26 -2.99 9.56
C VAL A 217 13.52 -2.75 11.04
N SER A 218 14.16 -1.64 11.40
CA SER A 218 14.46 -1.29 12.80
C SER A 218 13.18 -1.23 13.64
N ASN A 219 12.17 -0.49 13.18
CA ASN A 219 10.87 -0.42 13.85
C ASN A 219 10.15 -1.79 13.92
N SER A 220 10.29 -2.63 12.89
CA SER A 220 9.69 -3.95 12.90
C SER A 220 10.31 -4.85 13.96
N ILE A 221 11.62 -4.77 14.16
CA ILE A 221 12.35 -5.50 15.20
C ILE A 221 11.97 -4.95 16.58
N GLU A 222 11.93 -3.61 16.74
CA GLU A 222 11.63 -2.99 18.05
C GLU A 222 10.23 -3.31 18.54
N LEU A 223 9.24 -3.14 17.68
CA LEU A 223 7.84 -3.31 18.04
C LEU A 223 7.39 -4.78 18.11
N MET A 224 8.27 -5.70 17.70
CA MET A 224 7.95 -7.12 17.74
C MET A 224 7.96 -7.65 19.17
N SER A 225 6.88 -8.28 19.57
CA SER A 225 6.77 -9.02 20.84
C SER A 225 7.37 -10.41 20.64
N CYS A 226 8.64 -10.58 20.98
CA CYS A 226 9.39 -11.84 20.82
C CYS A 226 10.43 -12.02 21.92
N GLY A 227 11.04 -13.21 22.00
CA GLY A 227 12.12 -13.51 22.94
C GLY A 227 13.35 -12.61 22.74
N ILE A 228 14.04 -12.27 23.83
CA ILE A 228 15.22 -11.37 23.82
C ILE A 228 16.33 -11.92 22.92
N GLU A 229 16.58 -13.22 22.98
CA GLU A 229 17.60 -13.88 22.16
C GLU A 229 17.28 -13.83 20.66
N TYR A 230 16.02 -14.07 20.32
CA TYR A 230 15.55 -13.96 18.94
C TYR A 230 15.65 -12.51 18.43
N LYS A 231 15.29 -11.53 19.25
CA LYS A 231 15.47 -10.10 18.93
C LYS A 231 16.94 -9.76 18.69
N GLY A 232 17.84 -10.35 19.50
CA GLY A 232 19.29 -10.25 19.29
C GLY A 232 19.75 -10.80 17.95
N LEU A 233 19.22 -11.95 17.51
CA LEU A 233 19.50 -12.52 16.19
C LEU A 233 19.04 -11.59 15.06
N LEU A 234 17.82 -11.02 15.14
CA LEU A 234 17.31 -10.08 14.16
C LEU A 234 18.21 -8.83 14.05
N ARG A 235 18.61 -8.25 15.18
CA ARG A 235 19.52 -7.10 15.23
C ARG A 235 20.90 -7.39 14.63
N LYS A 236 21.46 -8.56 14.94
CA LYS A 236 22.73 -9.01 14.37
C LYS A 236 22.69 -9.01 12.84
N ASN A 237 21.53 -9.33 12.26
CA ASN A 237 21.33 -9.44 10.83
C ASN A 237 20.62 -8.23 10.21
N GLU A 238 20.39 -7.14 10.93
CA GLU A 238 19.56 -5.99 10.52
C GLU A 238 19.96 -5.44 9.16
N LYS A 239 21.23 -5.25 8.88
CA LYS A 239 21.73 -4.75 7.58
C LYS A 239 21.36 -5.67 6.41
N LEU A 240 21.45 -6.99 6.61
CA LEU A 240 21.09 -7.95 5.58
C LEU A 240 19.56 -8.03 5.40
N LEU A 241 18.81 -7.88 6.48
CA LEU A 241 17.34 -7.79 6.43
C LEU A 241 16.89 -6.54 5.66
N VAL A 242 17.55 -5.40 5.86
CA VAL A 242 17.32 -4.18 5.08
C VAL A 242 17.62 -4.46 3.61
N LYS A 243 18.75 -5.07 3.29
CA LYS A 243 19.15 -5.41 1.92
C LYS A 243 18.16 -6.35 1.22
N ILE A 244 17.65 -7.36 1.93
CA ILE A 244 16.61 -8.26 1.42
C ILE A 244 15.33 -7.49 1.10
N LEU A 245 14.88 -6.63 2.02
CA LEU A 245 13.62 -5.91 1.88
C LEU A 245 13.71 -4.78 0.85
N SER A 246 14.81 -4.03 0.80
CA SER A 246 15.05 -2.97 -0.18
C SER A 246 15.35 -3.53 -1.58
N GLY A 247 15.82 -4.78 -1.67
CA GLY A 247 16.28 -5.36 -2.92
C GLY A 247 17.54 -4.70 -3.47
N ASP A 248 18.29 -3.98 -2.65
CA ASP A 248 19.53 -3.27 -3.03
C ASP A 248 20.67 -4.27 -3.26
N PHE A 249 20.60 -4.96 -4.39
CA PHE A 249 21.62 -5.89 -4.89
C PHE A 249 22.19 -5.34 -6.21
N ASN A 250 23.45 -5.66 -6.47
CA ASN A 250 24.08 -5.27 -7.73
C ASN A 250 23.63 -6.17 -8.88
N ASP A 251 22.43 -5.90 -9.41
CA ASP A 251 21.83 -6.70 -10.48
C ASP A 251 22.70 -6.76 -11.75
N ASN A 252 23.46 -5.70 -12.04
CA ASN A 252 24.40 -5.72 -13.15
C ASN A 252 25.54 -6.71 -12.91
N ALA A 253 26.08 -6.79 -11.70
CA ALA A 253 27.10 -7.79 -11.37
C ALA A 253 26.55 -9.22 -11.46
N ILE A 254 25.32 -9.44 -11.04
CA ILE A 254 24.63 -10.75 -11.16
C ILE A 254 24.52 -11.16 -12.63
N ILE A 255 24.08 -10.24 -13.48
CA ILE A 255 23.93 -10.47 -14.92
C ILE A 255 25.29 -10.72 -15.58
N GLU A 256 26.33 -9.95 -15.24
CA GLU A 256 27.68 -10.15 -15.78
C GLU A 256 28.29 -11.49 -15.31
N GLN A 257 28.06 -11.91 -14.08
CA GLN A 257 28.47 -13.25 -13.63
C GLN A 257 27.75 -14.37 -14.39
N TYR A 258 26.45 -14.17 -14.66
CA TYR A 258 25.68 -15.11 -15.47
C TYR A 258 26.24 -15.20 -16.90
N LYS A 259 26.56 -14.06 -17.53
CA LYS A 259 27.21 -13.97 -18.83
C LYS A 259 28.56 -14.69 -18.84
N ALA A 260 29.41 -14.45 -17.86
CA ALA A 260 30.75 -15.05 -17.77
C ALA A 260 30.74 -16.57 -17.67
N LYS A 261 29.75 -17.14 -16.97
CA LYS A 261 29.56 -18.58 -16.86
C LYS A 261 29.14 -19.25 -18.17
N ASN A 262 28.37 -18.55 -19.00
CA ASN A 262 27.71 -19.12 -20.16
C ASN A 262 28.37 -18.73 -21.50
N TYR A 263 29.37 -17.83 -21.50
CA TYR A 263 29.99 -17.29 -22.71
C TYR A 263 30.83 -18.30 -23.53
N LYS A 264 30.88 -19.56 -23.15
CA LYS A 264 31.63 -20.62 -23.89
C LYS A 264 30.80 -21.25 -25.03
N LEU A 265 29.68 -20.67 -25.41
CA LEU A 265 28.74 -21.23 -26.36
C LEU A 265 29.08 -20.83 -27.80
N GLY A 266 29.15 -21.83 -28.69
CA GLY A 266 29.71 -21.67 -30.05
C GLY A 266 28.72 -21.50 -31.20
N SER A 267 27.41 -21.85 -31.04
CA SER A 267 26.42 -21.84 -32.13
C SER A 267 25.45 -20.66 -32.04
N ASN A 268 24.91 -20.22 -33.21
CA ASN A 268 23.91 -19.13 -33.24
C ASN A 268 22.65 -19.48 -32.43
N LYS A 269 22.22 -20.75 -32.43
CA LYS A 269 21.03 -21.21 -31.69
C LYS A 269 21.24 -21.10 -30.17
N GLU A 270 22.43 -21.44 -29.69
CA GLU A 270 22.79 -21.30 -28.27
C GLU A 270 22.86 -19.84 -27.84
N ARG A 271 23.24 -18.91 -28.73
CA ARG A 271 23.25 -17.46 -28.45
C ARG A 271 21.85 -16.89 -28.33
N GLU A 272 20.90 -17.31 -29.16
CA GLU A 272 19.49 -16.88 -29.06
C GLU A 272 18.84 -17.39 -27.78
N GLU A 273 19.09 -18.65 -27.41
CA GLU A 273 18.60 -19.27 -26.18
C GLU A 273 19.15 -18.54 -24.94
N TYR A 274 20.43 -18.20 -24.97
CA TYR A 274 21.12 -17.45 -23.94
C TYR A 274 20.57 -16.02 -23.77
N GLN A 275 20.31 -15.28 -24.86
CA GLN A 275 19.73 -13.94 -24.79
C GLN A 275 18.33 -13.97 -24.15
N LYS A 276 17.57 -15.01 -24.45
CA LYS A 276 16.24 -15.23 -23.83
C LYS A 276 16.34 -15.48 -22.32
N GLU A 277 17.29 -16.33 -21.91
CA GLU A 277 17.53 -16.59 -20.49
C GLU A 277 18.00 -15.36 -19.72
N GLU A 278 18.88 -14.53 -20.33
CA GLU A 278 19.29 -13.25 -19.75
C GLU A 278 18.11 -12.29 -19.57
N GLU A 279 17.24 -12.21 -20.56
CA GLU A 279 16.02 -11.38 -20.46
C GLU A 279 15.06 -11.89 -19.39
N GLU A 280 14.90 -13.20 -19.26
CA GLU A 280 14.11 -13.83 -18.20
C GLU A 280 14.72 -13.53 -16.82
N LEU A 281 16.05 -13.59 -16.67
CA LEU A 281 16.73 -13.23 -15.44
C LEU A 281 16.52 -11.75 -15.08
N ARG A 282 16.64 -10.85 -16.04
CA ARG A 282 16.36 -9.41 -15.83
C ARG A 282 14.94 -9.17 -15.36
N LYS A 283 13.97 -9.84 -15.99
CA LYS A 283 12.55 -9.78 -15.58
C LYS A 283 12.33 -10.31 -14.16
N LEU A 284 13.01 -11.39 -13.81
CA LEU A 284 12.93 -11.98 -12.47
C LEU A 284 13.52 -11.02 -11.41
N LEU A 285 14.70 -10.45 -11.67
CA LEU A 285 15.33 -9.50 -10.75
C LEU A 285 14.48 -8.25 -10.53
N ALA A 286 13.85 -7.75 -11.59
CA ALA A 286 12.93 -6.62 -11.51
C ALA A 286 11.63 -6.92 -10.71
N GLN A 287 11.30 -8.20 -10.50
CA GLN A 287 10.14 -8.62 -9.70
C GLN A 287 10.49 -8.95 -8.25
N ARG A 288 11.72 -8.64 -7.80
CA ARG A 288 12.13 -8.89 -6.42
C ARG A 288 11.13 -8.29 -5.44
N PRO A 289 10.66 -9.06 -4.43
CA PRO A 289 9.59 -8.59 -3.56
C PRO A 289 10.07 -7.58 -2.51
N HIS A 290 9.39 -6.44 -2.42
CA HIS A 290 9.65 -5.37 -1.44
C HIS A 290 8.50 -5.19 -0.44
N ASN A 291 7.65 -6.19 -0.28
CA ASN A 291 6.43 -6.09 0.51
C ASN A 291 6.71 -6.17 2.02
N ILE A 292 6.58 -5.04 2.72
CA ILE A 292 6.81 -4.90 4.17
C ILE A 292 5.90 -5.83 4.98
N ARG A 293 4.66 -6.06 4.53
CA ARG A 293 3.73 -6.96 5.23
C ARG A 293 4.23 -8.41 5.15
N SER A 294 4.70 -8.84 3.98
CA SER A 294 5.27 -10.16 3.79
C SER A 294 6.53 -10.36 4.62
N PHE A 295 7.39 -9.34 4.68
CA PHE A 295 8.58 -9.32 5.51
C PHE A 295 8.23 -9.45 7.00
N LYS A 296 7.30 -8.63 7.51
CA LYS A 296 6.86 -8.71 8.92
C LYS A 296 6.30 -10.09 9.28
N CYS A 297 5.50 -10.68 8.40
CA CYS A 297 5.04 -12.04 8.60
C CYS A 297 6.20 -13.05 8.64
N ALA A 298 7.18 -12.91 7.74
CA ALA A 298 8.31 -13.84 7.66
C ALA A 298 9.16 -13.81 8.95
N ILE A 299 9.49 -12.62 9.47
CA ILE A 299 10.23 -12.53 10.73
C ILE A 299 9.42 -13.05 11.93
N GLN A 300 8.09 -12.89 11.94
CA GLN A 300 7.24 -13.45 12.99
C GLN A 300 7.18 -14.98 12.92
N ASP A 301 7.02 -15.52 11.72
CA ASP A 301 6.93 -16.98 11.52
C ASP A 301 8.25 -17.67 11.82
N PHE A 302 9.39 -17.03 11.55
CA PHE A 302 10.71 -17.62 11.81
C PHE A 302 11.00 -17.79 13.31
N GLU A 303 10.39 -17.04 14.21
CA GLU A 303 10.57 -17.25 15.65
C GLU A 303 10.24 -18.69 16.09
N ARG A 304 9.23 -19.30 15.47
CA ARG A 304 8.88 -20.71 15.73
C ARG A 304 9.97 -21.67 15.25
N VAL A 305 10.60 -21.36 14.12
CA VAL A 305 11.72 -22.13 13.57
C VAL A 305 12.94 -21.95 14.46
N TYR A 306 13.26 -20.72 14.84
CA TYR A 306 14.36 -20.37 15.75
C TYR A 306 14.29 -21.17 17.06
N ASN A 307 13.12 -21.19 17.71
CA ASN A 307 12.91 -21.94 18.93
C ASN A 307 13.15 -23.46 18.80
N LYS A 308 12.96 -24.00 17.60
CA LYS A 308 13.29 -25.42 17.30
C LYS A 308 14.78 -25.59 17.08
N LEU A 309 15.42 -24.70 16.29
CA LEU A 309 16.86 -24.74 16.03
C LEU A 309 17.68 -24.66 17.32
N VAL A 310 17.27 -23.78 18.24
CA VAL A 310 17.91 -23.66 19.56
C VAL A 310 17.77 -24.93 20.38
N LYS A 311 16.62 -25.60 20.35
CA LYS A 311 16.42 -26.89 21.04
C LYS A 311 17.29 -28.02 20.49
N GLU A 312 17.61 -27.98 19.22
CA GLU A 312 18.49 -28.93 18.53
C GLU A 312 19.97 -28.50 18.56
N ASP A 313 20.33 -27.51 19.40
CA ASP A 313 21.68 -26.98 19.58
C ASP A 313 22.35 -26.47 18.29
N ILE A 314 21.57 -25.92 17.36
CA ILE A 314 22.09 -25.33 16.15
C ILE A 314 22.62 -23.93 16.43
N GLN A 315 23.93 -23.76 16.33
CA GLN A 315 24.65 -22.54 16.73
C GLN A 315 24.47 -21.36 15.76
N ASP A 316 24.48 -21.59 14.44
CA ASP A 316 24.34 -20.54 13.43
C ASP A 316 22.94 -20.47 12.84
N CYS A 317 22.08 -19.68 13.51
CA CYS A 317 20.73 -19.43 13.07
C CYS A 317 20.61 -18.30 12.02
N SER A 318 21.70 -17.55 11.71
CA SER A 318 21.65 -16.41 10.79
C SER A 318 21.32 -16.83 9.37
N ASN A 319 22.00 -17.84 8.83
CA ASN A 319 21.76 -18.34 7.49
C ASN A 319 20.34 -18.93 7.33
N TRP A 320 19.85 -19.61 8.38
CA TRP A 320 18.47 -20.10 8.41
C TRP A 320 17.45 -18.97 8.38
N LEU A 321 17.68 -17.89 9.14
CA LEU A 321 16.83 -16.70 9.16
C LEU A 321 16.76 -16.05 7.76
N LEU A 322 17.90 -15.75 7.17
CA LEU A 322 17.98 -15.05 5.87
C LEU A 322 17.34 -15.90 4.77
N SER A 323 17.69 -17.20 4.69
CA SER A 323 17.09 -18.13 3.72
C SER A 323 15.58 -18.24 3.86
N PHE A 324 15.09 -18.33 5.10
CA PHE A 324 13.65 -18.42 5.37
C PHE A 324 12.92 -17.16 4.92
N ILE A 325 13.46 -15.97 5.23
CA ILE A 325 12.83 -14.69 4.85
C ILE A 325 12.81 -14.55 3.33
N CYS A 326 13.92 -14.81 2.64
CA CYS A 326 13.98 -14.77 1.18
C CYS A 326 12.95 -15.72 0.55
N LEU A 327 12.88 -16.97 1.05
CA LEU A 327 11.94 -17.98 0.59
C LEU A 327 10.48 -17.55 0.80
N MET A 328 10.15 -17.05 2.00
CA MET A 328 8.79 -16.62 2.32
C MET A 328 8.34 -15.41 1.53
N MET A 329 9.21 -14.42 1.32
CA MET A 329 8.91 -13.25 0.51
C MET A 329 8.70 -13.63 -0.95
N THR A 330 9.58 -14.47 -1.51
CA THR A 330 9.48 -14.98 -2.89
C THR A 330 8.21 -15.82 -3.10
N ASN A 331 7.88 -16.69 -2.13
CA ASN A 331 6.65 -17.47 -2.16
C ASN A 331 5.38 -16.61 -2.14
N LYS A 332 5.31 -15.61 -1.24
CA LYS A 332 4.16 -14.70 -1.15
C LYS A 332 4.02 -13.78 -2.37
N ALA A 333 5.10 -13.53 -3.07
CA ALA A 333 5.09 -12.81 -4.34
C ALA A 333 4.65 -13.70 -5.55
N GLY A 334 4.47 -15.00 -5.34
CA GLY A 334 4.10 -15.94 -6.41
C GLY A 334 5.25 -16.28 -7.37
N LEU A 335 6.50 -15.96 -6.99
CA LEU A 335 7.68 -16.15 -7.83
C LEU A 335 8.31 -17.55 -7.70
N LEU A 336 7.84 -18.38 -6.77
CA LEU A 336 8.26 -19.76 -6.67
C LEU A 336 7.58 -20.59 -7.76
N GLN A 337 8.34 -21.06 -8.73
CA GLN A 337 7.85 -21.98 -9.75
C GLN A 337 7.69 -23.39 -9.15
N LYS A 338 6.51 -24.00 -9.38
CA LYS A 338 6.30 -25.43 -9.12
C LYS A 338 6.99 -26.25 -10.21
N ILE A 339 8.23 -26.66 -10.01
CA ILE A 339 8.90 -27.61 -10.89
C ILE A 339 8.67 -29.02 -10.36
N THR A 340 7.87 -29.78 -11.05
CA THR A 340 7.45 -31.17 -10.72
C THR A 340 8.41 -32.24 -11.19
N ARG A 341 9.71 -31.98 -11.28
CA ARG A 341 10.71 -32.98 -11.70
C ARG A 341 11.71 -33.28 -10.58
N TYR A 342 11.56 -34.24 -9.76
CA TYR A 342 12.46 -34.61 -8.65
C TYR A 342 12.29 -33.82 -7.36
N GLY A 343 11.23 -34.00 -6.72
CA GLY A 343 10.72 -33.81 -5.35
C GLY A 343 11.35 -32.85 -4.32
N HIS A 344 12.58 -32.41 -4.34
CA HIS A 344 13.17 -31.73 -3.18
C HIS A 344 14.11 -30.55 -3.40
N LEU A 345 14.59 -30.22 -4.59
CA LEU A 345 15.70 -29.27 -4.75
C LEU A 345 15.41 -28.00 -5.57
N PHE A 346 14.27 -27.88 -6.24
CA PHE A 346 14.06 -26.81 -7.24
C PHE A 346 13.45 -25.51 -6.74
N TRP A 347 12.97 -25.45 -5.53
CA TRP A 347 12.46 -24.21 -4.89
C TRP A 347 13.57 -23.17 -4.61
N TYR A 348 14.81 -23.63 -4.47
CA TYR A 348 15.98 -22.81 -4.16
C TYR A 348 16.48 -21.97 -5.35
N LEU A 349 16.36 -22.44 -6.58
CA LEU A 349 16.99 -21.83 -7.74
C LEU A 349 16.55 -20.37 -7.99
N ASN A 350 15.28 -20.04 -7.75
CA ASN A 350 14.83 -18.66 -7.91
C ASN A 350 15.28 -17.78 -6.73
N VAL A 351 15.34 -18.32 -5.53
CA VAL A 351 15.81 -17.58 -4.34
C VAL A 351 17.29 -17.26 -4.47
N GLU A 352 18.13 -18.20 -4.90
CA GLU A 352 19.55 -17.98 -5.17
C GLU A 352 19.78 -16.95 -6.30
N LYS A 353 18.94 -16.97 -7.34
CA LYS A 353 19.01 -15.96 -8.41
C LYS A 353 18.60 -14.57 -7.94
N LEU A 354 17.59 -14.48 -7.08
CA LEU A 354 17.10 -13.20 -6.55
C LEU A 354 18.03 -12.60 -5.49
N TYR A 355 18.73 -13.42 -4.73
CA TYR A 355 19.55 -13.01 -3.59
C TYR A 355 20.95 -13.67 -3.58
N PRO A 356 21.73 -13.59 -4.66
CA PRO A 356 22.95 -14.40 -4.83
C PRO A 356 24.07 -14.08 -3.85
N GLU A 357 24.07 -12.90 -3.24
CA GLU A 357 25.07 -12.51 -2.24
C GLU A 357 24.82 -13.12 -0.84
N LEU A 358 23.67 -13.80 -0.66
CA LEU A 358 23.28 -14.43 0.59
C LEU A 358 23.45 -15.94 0.61
N PHE A 359 23.72 -16.54 -0.56
CA PHE A 359 23.90 -17.95 -0.81
C PHE A 359 25.20 -18.17 -1.60
#